data_da61182f456c30b07c1f1e81d369f7f7
#
_entry.id   da61182f456c30b07c1f1e81d369f7f7
#
_cell.length_a   1.000
_cell.length_b   1.000
_cell.length_c   1.000
_cell.angle_alpha   90.00
_cell.angle_beta   90.00
_cell.angle_gamma   90.00
#
_symmetry.space_group_name_H-M   'P 1'
#
loop_
_entity.id
_entity.type
_entity.pdbx_description
1 polymer ?
#
loop_
_entity_poly.entity_id
_entity_poly.type
_entity_poly.pdbx_seq_one_letter_code
_entity_poly.pdbx_strand_id
1 'polypeptide(L)'
;MKILGLDQATTTGFAVAEGGVIVESGTWELADRRRTGESRGMRYVRFRQALAEVFGRHPDIRLIVHEQTLLRGGAATEIAHGLKALILETAVNKGVEVTCVHTTELKKWAAGSGRADKAAMVEACRRRSGRDPRDDNEADAI
;
A
#
# COMPACT_ATOMS: atom_id res chain seq x y z
N MET A 1 -15.99 6.33 -8.84
CA MET A 1 -15.08 6.72 -7.72
C MET A 1 -13.93 5.73 -7.68
N LYS A 2 -12.71 6.23 -7.78
CA LYS A 2 -11.52 5.39 -7.62
C LYS A 2 -11.00 5.40 -6.19
N ILE A 3 -10.49 4.26 -5.76
CA ILE A 3 -9.90 4.02 -4.44
C ILE A 3 -8.45 3.61 -4.65
N LEU A 4 -7.53 4.19 -3.89
CA LEU A 4 -6.13 3.78 -3.82
C LEU A 4 -5.90 2.97 -2.55
N GLY A 5 -5.59 1.69 -2.68
CA GLY A 5 -5.14 0.81 -1.60
C GLY A 5 -3.62 0.85 -1.47
N LEU A 6 -3.10 0.89 -0.24
CA LEU A 6 -1.67 0.94 0.07
C LEU A 6 -1.31 -0.02 1.21
N ASP A 7 -0.35 -0.88 0.97
CA ASP A 7 0.41 -1.61 2.00
C ASP A 7 1.78 -0.95 2.15
N GLN A 8 1.85 0.07 3.03
CA GLN A 8 3.02 0.93 3.15
C GLN A 8 4.17 0.27 3.92
N ALA A 9 5.23 0.00 3.20
CA ALA A 9 6.50 -0.54 3.71
C ALA A 9 7.67 -0.09 2.80
N THR A 10 8.91 -0.52 3.09
CA THR A 10 10.06 -0.26 2.21
C THR A 10 9.84 -0.79 0.79
N THR A 11 9.14 -1.92 0.65
CA THR A 11 8.50 -2.39 -0.58
C THR A 11 7.01 -2.16 -0.39
N THR A 12 6.48 -1.11 -0.99
CA THR A 12 5.07 -0.73 -0.84
C THR A 12 4.22 -1.41 -1.90
N GLY A 13 3.19 -2.14 -1.50
CA GLY A 13 2.13 -2.58 -2.40
C GLY A 13 1.14 -1.45 -2.69
N PHE A 14 0.64 -1.36 -3.91
CA PHE A 14 -0.44 -0.44 -4.25
C PHE A 14 -1.45 -1.07 -5.20
N ALA A 15 -2.69 -0.65 -5.10
CA ALA A 15 -3.74 -0.99 -6.04
C ALA A 15 -4.72 0.17 -6.23
N VAL A 16 -5.16 0.39 -7.45
CA VAL A 16 -6.23 1.33 -7.78
C VAL A 16 -7.45 0.52 -8.20
N ALA A 17 -8.58 0.76 -7.52
CA ALA A 17 -9.85 0.09 -7.79
C ALA A 17 -10.91 1.09 -8.26
N GLU A 18 -11.76 0.67 -9.18
CA GLU A 18 -12.93 1.39 -9.65
C GLU A 18 -14.12 0.44 -9.80
N GLY A 19 -15.23 0.75 -9.14
CA GLY A 19 -16.43 -0.08 -9.22
C GLY A 19 -16.24 -1.54 -8.77
N GLY A 20 -15.32 -1.78 -7.83
CA GLY A 20 -14.98 -3.13 -7.36
C GLY A 20 -14.01 -3.90 -8.27
N VAL A 21 -13.48 -3.26 -9.32
CA VAL A 21 -12.49 -3.84 -10.24
C VAL A 21 -11.15 -3.17 -10.03
N ILE A 22 -10.08 -3.96 -9.95
CA ILE A 22 -8.71 -3.43 -9.89
C ILE A 22 -8.30 -2.99 -11.30
N VAL A 23 -8.02 -1.69 -11.47
CA VAL A 23 -7.61 -1.10 -12.75
C VAL A 23 -6.08 -1.00 -12.89
N GLU A 24 -5.37 -0.84 -11.77
CA GLU A 24 -3.91 -0.84 -11.71
C GLU A 24 -3.45 -1.43 -10.38
N SER A 25 -2.33 -2.16 -10.36
CA SER A 25 -1.68 -2.62 -9.13
C SER A 25 -0.19 -2.85 -9.36
N GLY A 26 0.58 -2.91 -8.29
CA GLY A 26 2.01 -3.17 -8.34
C GLY A 26 2.72 -2.94 -7.01
N THR A 27 4.04 -2.83 -7.08
CA THR A 27 4.89 -2.53 -5.94
C THR A 27 5.86 -1.39 -6.23
N TRP A 28 6.19 -0.63 -5.19
CA TRP A 28 7.21 0.41 -5.22
C TRP A 28 8.37 0.01 -4.33
N GLU A 29 9.56 -0.15 -4.91
CA GLU A 29 10.81 -0.32 -4.18
C GLU A 29 11.34 1.04 -3.72
N LEU A 30 11.27 1.32 -2.41
CA LEU A 30 11.65 2.62 -1.86
C LEU A 30 13.12 2.70 -1.47
N ALA A 31 13.81 1.55 -1.37
CA ALA A 31 15.25 1.48 -1.10
C ALA A 31 16.01 1.02 -2.34
N ASP A 32 17.09 1.71 -2.68
CA ASP A 32 18.02 1.21 -3.69
C ASP A 32 19.07 0.34 -3.01
N ARG A 33 18.90 -0.98 -3.13
CA ARG A 33 19.80 -1.97 -2.54
C ARG A 33 21.21 -1.98 -3.17
N ARG A 34 21.39 -1.31 -4.31
CA ARG A 34 22.68 -1.19 -5.00
C ARG A 34 23.53 -0.06 -4.44
N ARG A 35 22.93 0.87 -3.68
CA ARG A 35 23.62 2.01 -3.07
C ARG A 35 23.90 1.73 -1.60
N THR A 36 25.15 1.44 -1.27
CA THR A 36 25.64 1.44 0.11
C THR A 36 25.65 2.87 0.67
N GLY A 37 25.10 3.03 1.88
CA GLY A 37 25.10 4.34 2.57
C GLY A 37 24.04 5.33 2.09
N GLU A 38 23.04 4.88 1.35
CA GLU A 38 21.92 5.73 0.96
C GLU A 38 21.16 6.24 2.20
N SER A 39 20.85 7.53 2.22
CA SER A 39 20.02 8.13 3.28
C SER A 39 18.65 7.47 3.35
N ARG A 40 18.19 7.17 4.58
CA ARG A 40 16.82 6.67 4.82
C ARG A 40 15.74 7.61 4.31
N GLY A 41 16.03 8.92 4.24
CA GLY A 41 15.13 9.92 3.69
C GLY A 41 14.76 9.70 2.22
N MET A 42 15.61 8.99 1.45
CA MET A 42 15.33 8.67 0.06
C MET A 42 14.09 7.79 -0.12
N ARG A 43 13.74 6.97 0.89
CA ARG A 43 12.49 6.19 0.88
C ARG A 43 11.26 7.08 0.81
N TYR A 44 11.27 8.18 1.56
CA TYR A 44 10.17 9.15 1.57
C TYR A 44 10.09 9.94 0.26
N VAL A 45 11.22 10.31 -0.31
CA VAL A 45 11.27 10.97 -1.62
C VAL A 45 10.65 10.08 -2.70
N ARG A 46 11.07 8.81 -2.77
CA ARG A 46 10.54 7.85 -3.75
C ARG A 46 9.05 7.56 -3.55
N PHE A 47 8.62 7.44 -2.30
CA PHE A 47 7.20 7.23 -1.98
C PHE A 47 6.34 8.42 -2.43
N ARG A 48 6.79 9.65 -2.16
CA ARG A 48 6.09 10.86 -2.60
C ARG A 48 6.02 10.96 -4.11
N GLN A 49 7.10 10.61 -4.82
CA GLN A 49 7.12 10.56 -6.28
C GLN A 49 6.12 9.51 -6.82
N ALA A 50 6.13 8.31 -6.27
CA ALA A 50 5.22 7.24 -6.66
C ALA A 50 3.75 7.62 -6.44
N LEU A 51 3.43 8.24 -5.30
CA LEU A 51 2.09 8.78 -5.05
C LEU A 51 1.70 9.83 -6.10
N ALA A 52 2.61 10.78 -6.40
CA ALA A 52 2.34 11.81 -7.40
C ALA A 52 2.09 11.21 -8.79
N GLU A 53 2.83 10.19 -9.17
CA GLU A 53 2.65 9.47 -10.46
C GLU A 53 1.29 8.75 -10.52
N VAL A 54 0.89 8.05 -9.46
CA VAL A 54 -0.42 7.38 -9.41
C VAL A 54 -1.55 8.41 -9.50
N PHE A 55 -1.49 9.50 -8.74
CA PHE A 55 -2.48 10.57 -8.83
C PHE A 55 -2.45 11.29 -10.18
N GLY A 56 -1.31 11.33 -10.86
CA GLY A 56 -1.20 11.84 -12.23
C GLY A 56 -1.95 10.96 -13.24
N ARG A 57 -1.84 9.63 -13.10
CA ARG A 57 -2.57 8.67 -13.94
C ARG A 57 -4.05 8.54 -13.56
N HIS A 58 -4.38 8.73 -12.29
CA HIS A 58 -5.74 8.58 -11.74
C HIS A 58 -6.17 9.83 -10.94
N PRO A 59 -6.42 10.96 -11.60
CA PRO A 59 -6.79 12.21 -10.91
C PRO A 59 -8.17 12.15 -10.23
N ASP A 60 -8.96 11.13 -10.53
CA ASP A 60 -10.28 10.87 -10.00
C ASP A 60 -10.31 9.95 -8.76
N ILE A 61 -9.14 9.62 -8.18
CA ILE A 61 -9.06 8.99 -6.86
C ILE A 61 -9.73 9.90 -5.82
N ARG A 62 -10.62 9.33 -4.99
CA ARG A 62 -11.34 10.04 -3.93
C ARG A 62 -11.10 9.51 -2.53
N LEU A 63 -10.54 8.30 -2.42
CA LEU A 63 -10.27 7.66 -1.14
C LEU A 63 -8.91 6.97 -1.19
N ILE A 64 -8.11 7.15 -0.15
CA ILE A 64 -6.94 6.32 0.12
C ILE A 64 -7.27 5.37 1.27
N VAL A 65 -7.02 4.09 1.08
CA VAL A 65 -7.11 3.05 2.12
C VAL A 65 -5.70 2.54 2.38
N HIS A 66 -5.25 2.55 3.63
CA HIS A 66 -3.92 2.06 3.97
C HIS A 66 -3.97 1.08 5.16
N GLU A 67 -2.93 0.26 5.29
CA GLU A 67 -2.80 -0.62 6.45
C GLU A 67 -2.54 0.18 7.73
N GLN A 68 -3.17 -0.24 8.82
CA GLN A 68 -2.90 0.35 10.13
C GLN A 68 -1.50 -0.02 10.61
N THR A 69 -0.68 1.00 10.84
CA THR A 69 0.66 0.83 11.39
C THR A 69 0.59 0.45 12.86
N LEU A 70 1.10 -0.73 13.21
CA LEU A 70 1.20 -1.20 14.59
C LEU A 70 2.50 -0.69 15.24
N LEU A 71 2.43 -0.30 16.52
CA LEU A 71 3.58 0.09 17.31
C LEU A 71 4.36 -1.17 17.76
N ARG A 72 5.29 -1.63 16.91
CA ARG A 72 6.15 -2.79 17.23
C ARG A 72 7.59 -2.40 17.60
N GLY A 73 7.92 -1.11 17.49
CA GLY A 73 9.28 -0.59 17.66
C GLY A 73 10.24 -0.95 16.52
N GLY A 74 11.39 -0.29 16.51
CA GLY A 74 12.45 -0.51 15.51
C GLY A 74 12.31 0.29 14.20
N ALA A 75 13.32 0.16 13.34
CA ALA A 75 13.47 0.95 12.11
C ALA A 75 12.31 0.76 11.11
N ALA A 76 11.74 -0.46 11.02
CA ALA A 76 10.61 -0.73 10.14
C ALA A 76 9.34 0.04 10.56
N THR A 77 9.10 0.14 11.86
CA THR A 77 7.99 0.91 12.42
C THR A 77 8.17 2.42 12.17
N GLU A 78 9.39 2.94 12.35
CA GLU A 78 9.71 4.33 12.07
C GLU A 78 9.40 4.70 10.61
N ILE A 79 9.85 3.86 9.66
CA ILE A 79 9.57 4.06 8.23
C ILE A 79 8.07 4.01 7.95
N ALA A 80 7.36 3.02 8.46
CA ALA A 80 5.92 2.87 8.25
C ALA A 80 5.13 4.08 8.77
N HIS A 81 5.52 4.65 9.92
CA HIS A 81 4.93 5.90 10.43
C HIS A 81 5.27 7.11 9.56
N GLY A 82 6.51 7.21 9.05
CA GLY A 82 6.90 8.27 8.12
C GLY A 82 6.10 8.21 6.81
N LEU A 83 5.91 7.01 6.25
CA LEU A 83 5.09 6.80 5.05
C LEU A 83 3.62 7.15 5.32
N LYS A 84 3.08 6.78 6.48
CA LYS A 84 1.73 7.19 6.89
C LYS A 84 1.58 8.71 6.93
N ALA A 85 2.55 9.44 7.45
CA ALA A 85 2.52 10.90 7.46
C ALA A 85 2.43 11.48 6.04
N LEU A 86 3.16 10.92 5.08
CA LEU A 86 3.09 11.32 3.67
C LEU A 86 1.74 10.97 3.02
N ILE A 87 1.11 9.87 3.41
CA ILE A 87 -0.26 9.52 2.96
C ILE A 87 -1.24 10.59 3.43
N LEU A 88 -1.19 10.96 4.72
CA LEU A 88 -2.06 11.98 5.29
C LEU A 88 -1.86 13.36 4.66
N GLU A 89 -0.59 13.77 4.45
CA GLU A 89 -0.24 15.00 3.74
C GLU A 89 -0.80 15.01 2.32
N THR A 90 -0.62 13.90 1.59
CA THR A 90 -1.14 13.76 0.21
C THR A 90 -2.65 13.85 0.18
N ALA A 91 -3.35 13.22 1.12
CA ALA A 91 -4.79 13.26 1.20
C ALA A 91 -5.31 14.71 1.35
N VAL A 92 -4.68 15.48 2.23
CA VAL A 92 -5.01 16.91 2.43
C VAL A 92 -4.73 17.71 1.14
N ASN A 93 -3.54 17.56 0.56
CA ASN A 93 -3.14 18.31 -0.63
C ASN A 93 -4.00 17.99 -1.88
N LYS A 94 -4.53 16.77 -1.97
CA LYS A 94 -5.39 16.32 -3.08
C LYS A 94 -6.88 16.49 -2.79
N GLY A 95 -7.26 16.82 -1.56
CA GLY A 95 -8.66 16.91 -1.16
C GLY A 95 -9.38 15.57 -1.24
N VAL A 96 -8.72 14.49 -0.88
CA VAL A 96 -9.27 13.12 -0.88
C VAL A 96 -9.41 12.59 0.54
N GLU A 97 -10.34 11.67 0.73
CA GLU A 97 -10.53 10.99 2.01
C GLU A 97 -9.43 9.96 2.27
N VAL A 98 -9.18 9.66 3.55
CA VAL A 98 -8.24 8.62 3.95
C VAL A 98 -8.81 7.80 5.09
N THR A 99 -8.64 6.49 5.02
CA THR A 99 -9.02 5.55 6.08
C THR A 99 -7.96 4.46 6.22
N CYS A 100 -7.99 3.71 7.31
CA CYS A 100 -7.09 2.58 7.51
C CYS A 100 -7.86 1.29 7.81
N VAL A 101 -7.23 0.17 7.50
CA VAL A 101 -7.72 -1.17 7.82
C VAL A 101 -6.71 -1.92 8.68
N HIS A 102 -7.20 -2.75 9.59
CA HIS A 102 -6.35 -3.63 10.38
C HIS A 102 -5.94 -4.86 9.56
N THR A 103 -4.66 -5.22 9.59
CA THR A 103 -4.13 -6.42 8.93
C THR A 103 -4.94 -7.68 9.26
N THR A 104 -5.32 -7.84 10.53
CA THR A 104 -6.12 -9.00 10.99
C THR A 104 -7.51 -9.04 10.36
N GLU A 105 -8.17 -7.89 10.23
CA GLU A 105 -9.47 -7.76 9.57
C GLU A 105 -9.37 -8.05 8.09
N LEU A 106 -8.35 -7.46 7.42
CA LEU A 106 -8.06 -7.72 6.02
C LEU A 106 -7.86 -9.21 5.75
N LYS A 107 -6.99 -9.87 6.52
CA LYS A 107 -6.72 -11.31 6.40
C LYS A 107 -7.96 -12.16 6.63
N LYS A 108 -8.76 -11.83 7.64
CA LYS A 108 -10.00 -12.54 7.93
C LYS A 108 -11.00 -12.39 6.79
N TRP A 109 -11.15 -11.20 6.25
CA TRP A 109 -12.03 -10.94 5.12
C TRP A 109 -11.55 -11.63 3.84
N ALA A 110 -10.24 -11.54 3.51
CA ALA A 110 -9.68 -12.06 2.27
C ALA A 110 -9.60 -13.60 2.28
N ALA A 111 -8.99 -14.18 3.29
CA ALA A 111 -8.63 -15.60 3.37
C ALA A 111 -9.42 -16.39 4.42
N GLY A 112 -10.37 -15.76 5.13
CA GLY A 112 -11.21 -16.42 6.14
C GLY A 112 -10.55 -16.56 7.53
N SER A 113 -9.28 -16.15 7.70
CA SER A 113 -8.54 -16.23 8.97
C SER A 113 -7.64 -15.02 9.16
N GLY A 114 -7.74 -14.37 10.32
CA GLY A 114 -6.84 -13.26 10.69
C GLY A 114 -5.38 -13.68 10.89
N ARG A 115 -5.09 -14.99 10.87
CA ARG A 115 -3.74 -15.59 10.94
C ARG A 115 -3.25 -16.11 9.59
N ALA A 116 -3.95 -15.78 8.48
CA ALA A 116 -3.54 -16.20 7.16
C ALA A 116 -2.08 -15.83 6.87
N ASP A 117 -1.34 -16.76 6.29
CA ASP A 117 0.04 -16.54 5.86
C ASP A 117 0.09 -15.85 4.49
N LYS A 118 1.30 -15.51 4.04
CA LYS A 118 1.53 -14.84 2.75
C LYS A 118 0.96 -15.61 1.57
N ALA A 119 1.17 -16.94 1.54
CA ALA A 119 0.68 -17.79 0.46
C ALA A 119 -0.87 -17.79 0.39
N ALA A 120 -1.53 -17.84 1.56
CA ALA A 120 -2.98 -17.77 1.66
C ALA A 120 -3.52 -16.41 1.18
N MET A 121 -2.82 -15.31 1.46
CA MET A 121 -3.19 -13.96 1.00
C MET A 121 -3.05 -13.83 -0.52
N VAL A 122 -1.95 -14.29 -1.11
CA VAL A 122 -1.75 -14.30 -2.56
C VAL A 122 -2.84 -15.11 -3.26
N GLU A 123 -3.17 -16.30 -2.75
CA GLU A 123 -4.23 -17.15 -3.31
C GLU A 123 -5.62 -16.48 -3.16
N ALA A 124 -5.90 -15.84 -2.04
CA ALA A 124 -7.13 -15.08 -1.83
C ALA A 124 -7.25 -13.92 -2.83
N CYS A 125 -6.15 -13.20 -3.08
CA CYS A 125 -6.09 -12.14 -4.07
C CYS A 125 -6.42 -12.67 -5.48
N ARG A 126 -5.78 -13.75 -5.91
CA ARG A 126 -6.06 -14.39 -7.21
C ARG A 126 -7.53 -14.73 -7.36
N ARG A 127 -8.11 -15.41 -6.35
CA ARG A 127 -9.49 -15.88 -6.37
C ARG A 127 -10.50 -14.73 -6.40
N ARG A 128 -10.25 -13.64 -5.66
CA ARG A 128 -11.20 -12.54 -5.51
C ARG A 128 -11.08 -11.50 -6.61
N SER A 129 -9.86 -11.13 -7.00
CA SER A 129 -9.61 -10.07 -7.99
C SER A 129 -9.41 -10.59 -9.41
N GLY A 130 -9.13 -11.89 -9.57
CA GLY A 130 -8.72 -12.48 -10.85
C GLY A 130 -7.33 -12.04 -11.31
N ARG A 131 -6.57 -11.35 -10.43
CA ARG A 131 -5.21 -10.90 -10.71
C ARG A 131 -4.17 -11.85 -10.12
N ASP A 132 -3.00 -11.88 -10.73
CA ASP A 132 -1.84 -12.61 -10.24
C ASP A 132 -0.83 -11.60 -9.67
N PRO A 133 -0.88 -11.33 -8.34
CA PRO A 133 0.00 -10.35 -7.73
C PRO A 133 1.45 -10.84 -7.80
N ARG A 134 2.37 -9.90 -7.95
CA ARG A 134 3.80 -10.18 -8.05
C ARG A 134 4.36 -10.74 -6.72
N ASP A 135 3.84 -10.24 -5.61
CA ASP A 135 4.24 -10.61 -4.26
C ASP A 135 3.10 -10.38 -3.25
N ASP A 136 3.38 -10.64 -1.98
CA ASP A 136 2.43 -10.44 -0.89
C ASP A 136 2.08 -8.97 -0.66
N ASN A 137 3.01 -8.02 -0.89
CA ASN A 137 2.74 -6.60 -0.72
C ASN A 137 1.70 -6.10 -1.74
N GLU A 138 1.81 -6.53 -3.00
CA GLU A 138 0.80 -6.23 -4.01
C GLU A 138 -0.54 -6.90 -3.67
N ALA A 139 -0.52 -8.16 -3.19
CA ALA A 139 -1.71 -8.89 -2.79
C ALA A 139 -2.46 -8.21 -1.63
N ASP A 140 -1.72 -7.69 -0.64
CA ASP A 140 -2.31 -7.01 0.52
C ASP A 140 -2.89 -5.62 0.17
N ALA A 141 -2.42 -5.01 -0.93
CA ALA A 141 -2.95 -3.74 -1.45
C ALA A 141 -4.20 -3.91 -2.34
N ILE A 142 -4.37 -5.06 -3.01
CA ILE A 142 -5.51 -5.43 -3.85
C ILE A 142 -6.73 -5.80 -2.99
#